data_6812f317823276a9f340ae7d853805e0
#
_entry.id   6812f317823276a9f340ae7d853805e0
#
_cell.length_a   1.000
_cell.length_b   1.000
_cell.length_c   1.000
_cell.angle_alpha   90.00
_cell.angle_beta   90.00
_cell.angle_gamma   90.00
#
_symmetry.space_group_name_H-M   'P 1'
#
loop_
_entity.id
_entity.type
_entity.pdbx_description
1 polymer ?
#
loop_
_entity_poly.entity_id
_entity_poly.type
_entity_poly.pdbx_seq_one_letter_code
_entity_poly.pdbx_strand_id
1 'polypeptide(L)'
;MSNNMKPAGNIVYRFIKRTFDIVCSTIWLIPVGIVIGVSAIFIKKEDHGPIFYMANRTGRYGKTFKMFKLRSMKVNAPDIRLEDGSTYNGDDDPRVTKFGKFARKTSIDELPQIINIFKGDMTFIGPRPDTPIGSAAYTDEEKIILRVRPGVTGYNQAVNRNSVLTKEKLKNDIYYVKHLSLWFDIKIIFMTIITVLGHKNVNRADATTDNAYVLNEDGSKTE
;
A
#
# COMPACT_ATOMS: atom_id res chain seq x y z
N MET A 1 -13.35 18.37 -4.31
CA MET A 1 -12.59 18.32 -3.06
C MET A 1 -11.23 18.97 -3.24
N SER A 2 -11.10 20.02 -2.64
CA SER A 2 -10.19 20.83 -1.86
C SER A 2 -8.95 21.35 -2.59
N ASN A 3 -9.13 22.52 -3.22
CA ASN A 3 -7.99 23.36 -3.64
C ASN A 3 -7.27 24.06 -2.45
N ASN A 4 -7.68 23.85 -1.20
CA ASN A 4 -7.19 24.60 -0.02
C ASN A 4 -6.38 23.77 0.99
N MET A 5 -6.09 22.49 0.74
CA MET A 5 -5.25 21.72 1.67
C MET A 5 -3.79 22.16 1.59
N LYS A 6 -3.27 22.74 2.66
CA LYS A 6 -1.83 23.02 2.77
C LYS A 6 -1.05 21.73 3.08
N PRO A 7 0.17 21.57 2.52
CA PRO A 7 1.00 20.40 2.82
C PRO A 7 1.37 20.38 4.32
N ALA A 8 1.46 19.17 4.90
CA ALA A 8 1.99 19.00 6.25
C ALA A 8 3.53 19.00 6.24
N GLY A 9 4.12 19.31 7.39
CA GLY A 9 5.57 19.47 7.56
C GLY A 9 6.11 20.80 7.02
N ASN A 10 7.24 21.23 7.54
CA ASN A 10 7.90 22.46 7.08
C ASN A 10 8.55 22.24 5.71
N ILE A 11 8.96 23.33 5.05
CA ILE A 11 9.49 23.30 3.68
C ILE A 11 10.82 22.51 3.59
N VAL A 12 11.67 22.65 4.61
CA VAL A 12 13.00 21.98 4.66
C VAL A 12 12.81 20.47 4.76
N TYR A 13 11.96 20.01 5.68
CA TYR A 13 11.62 18.58 5.81
C TYR A 13 11.13 18.00 4.48
N ARG A 14 10.18 18.69 3.83
CA ARG A 14 9.60 18.24 2.56
C ARG A 14 10.62 18.21 1.41
N PHE A 15 11.55 19.17 1.40
CA PHE A 15 12.63 19.24 0.42
C PHE A 15 13.60 18.07 0.62
N ILE A 16 14.13 17.87 1.82
CA ILE A 16 15.06 16.78 2.15
C ILE A 16 14.41 15.43 1.84
N LYS A 17 13.17 15.23 2.28
CA LYS A 17 12.42 14.00 2.03
C LYS A 17 12.24 13.73 0.54
N ARG A 18 11.91 14.74 -0.25
CA ARG A 18 11.74 14.59 -1.71
C ARG A 18 13.07 14.31 -2.42
N THR A 19 14.14 14.94 -2.01
CA THR A 19 15.48 14.66 -2.54
C THR A 19 15.88 13.22 -2.25
N PHE A 20 15.66 12.75 -1.01
CA PHE A 20 15.85 11.35 -0.63
C PHE A 20 15.02 10.41 -1.51
N ASP A 21 13.73 10.68 -1.68
CA ASP A 21 12.84 9.89 -2.53
C ASP A 21 13.38 9.76 -3.96
N ILE A 22 13.82 10.88 -4.58
CA ILE A 22 14.32 10.87 -5.95
C ILE A 22 15.63 10.09 -6.04
N VAL A 23 16.61 10.42 -5.19
CA VAL A 23 17.93 9.78 -5.22
C VAL A 23 17.81 8.27 -5.01
N CYS A 24 17.13 7.86 -3.94
CA CYS A 24 16.98 6.44 -3.64
C CYS A 24 16.15 5.70 -4.72
N SER A 25 15.03 6.28 -5.20
CA SER A 25 14.26 5.63 -6.25
C SER A 25 15.07 5.48 -7.55
N THR A 26 15.87 6.47 -7.93
CA THR A 26 16.73 6.39 -9.12
C THR A 26 17.76 5.25 -8.99
N ILE A 27 18.43 5.15 -7.85
CA ILE A 27 19.40 4.07 -7.59
C ILE A 27 18.73 2.69 -7.64
N TRP A 28 17.55 2.57 -7.04
CA TRP A 28 16.85 1.29 -6.93
C TRP A 28 16.08 0.89 -8.19
N LEU A 29 15.86 1.78 -9.18
CA LEU A 29 15.15 1.43 -10.43
C LEU A 29 15.80 0.27 -11.18
N ILE A 30 17.15 0.20 -11.24
CA ILE A 30 17.85 -0.88 -11.96
C ILE A 30 17.68 -2.22 -11.26
N PRO A 31 18.09 -2.41 -9.97
CA PRO A 31 17.92 -3.69 -9.31
C PRO A 31 16.45 -4.14 -9.20
N VAL A 32 15.53 -3.20 -8.98
CA VAL A 32 14.08 -3.52 -8.99
C VAL A 32 13.62 -3.94 -10.37
N GLY A 33 14.11 -3.31 -11.45
CA GLY A 33 13.83 -3.70 -12.82
C GLY A 33 14.22 -5.14 -13.11
N ILE A 34 15.40 -5.59 -12.63
CA ILE A 34 15.84 -6.99 -12.74
C ILE A 34 14.87 -7.93 -12.01
N VAL A 35 14.49 -7.60 -10.77
CA VAL A 35 13.53 -8.41 -9.99
C VAL A 35 12.18 -8.48 -10.70
N ILE A 36 11.69 -7.37 -11.25
CA ILE A 36 10.44 -7.34 -12.03
C ILE A 36 10.56 -8.26 -13.27
N GLY A 37 11.68 -8.21 -14.00
CA GLY A 37 11.92 -9.03 -15.17
C GLY A 37 11.89 -10.54 -14.85
N VAL A 38 12.58 -10.95 -13.77
CA VAL A 38 12.54 -12.34 -13.29
C VAL A 38 11.12 -12.73 -12.86
N SER A 39 10.45 -11.88 -12.08
CA SER A 39 9.08 -12.11 -11.61
C SER A 39 8.08 -12.26 -12.77
N ALA A 40 8.29 -11.49 -13.85
CA ALA A 40 7.45 -11.54 -15.05
C ALA A 40 7.41 -12.92 -15.69
N ILE A 41 8.55 -13.67 -15.68
CA ILE A 41 8.62 -15.04 -16.21
C ILE A 41 7.69 -15.96 -15.42
N PHE A 42 7.71 -15.89 -14.08
CA PHE A 42 6.86 -16.73 -13.23
C PHE A 42 5.37 -16.34 -13.38
N ILE A 43 5.06 -15.05 -13.37
CA ILE A 43 3.68 -14.56 -13.55
C ILE A 43 3.12 -15.01 -14.91
N LYS A 44 3.91 -14.91 -15.97
CA LYS A 44 3.48 -15.33 -17.32
C LYS A 44 3.31 -16.84 -17.45
N LYS A 45 4.11 -17.64 -16.74
CA LYS A 45 3.99 -19.11 -16.75
C LYS A 45 2.73 -19.62 -16.04
N GLU A 46 2.16 -18.86 -15.10
CA GLU A 46 0.98 -19.33 -14.35
C GLU A 46 -0.32 -19.21 -15.15
N ASP A 47 -0.56 -18.09 -15.84
CA ASP A 47 -1.84 -17.84 -16.52
C ASP A 47 -1.76 -16.89 -17.74
N HIS A 48 -0.54 -16.61 -18.23
CA HIS A 48 -0.28 -15.73 -19.38
C HIS A 48 -0.81 -14.28 -19.29
N GLY A 49 -1.38 -13.89 -18.14
CA GLY A 49 -1.98 -12.58 -17.93
C GLY A 49 -0.97 -11.42 -17.79
N PRO A 50 -1.41 -10.19 -17.48
CA PRO A 50 -0.54 -9.03 -17.32
C PRO A 50 0.43 -9.19 -16.14
N ILE A 51 1.64 -8.61 -16.29
CA ILE A 51 2.67 -8.63 -15.24
C ILE A 51 2.29 -7.71 -14.08
N PHE A 52 1.77 -6.54 -14.42
CA PHE A 52 1.41 -5.51 -13.45
C PHE A 52 -0.09 -5.53 -13.14
N TYR A 53 -0.39 -5.26 -11.90
CA TYR A 53 -1.69 -4.84 -11.42
C TYR A 53 -1.61 -3.36 -11.04
N MET A 54 -2.53 -2.55 -11.56
CA MET A 54 -2.56 -1.12 -11.31
C MET A 54 -3.85 -0.76 -10.57
N ALA A 55 -3.72 -0.52 -9.25
CA ALA A 55 -4.85 -0.11 -8.42
C ALA A 55 -5.00 1.41 -8.38
N ASN A 56 -6.22 1.90 -8.54
CA ASN A 56 -6.51 3.30 -8.23
C ASN A 56 -6.42 3.53 -6.73
N ARG A 57 -5.60 4.52 -6.34
CA ARG A 57 -5.38 4.89 -4.94
C ARG A 57 -5.46 6.40 -4.76
N THR A 58 -5.81 6.81 -3.54
CA THR A 58 -5.86 8.22 -3.17
C THR A 58 -4.49 8.68 -2.71
N GLY A 59 -3.96 9.69 -3.37
CA GLY A 59 -2.71 10.34 -3.07
C GLY A 59 -2.87 11.64 -2.32
N ARG A 60 -1.79 12.45 -2.31
CA ARG A 60 -1.80 13.75 -1.63
C ARG A 60 -2.88 14.67 -2.20
N TYR A 61 -3.57 15.36 -1.29
CA TYR A 61 -4.69 16.27 -1.58
C TYR A 61 -5.92 15.60 -2.19
N GLY A 62 -6.07 14.29 -1.99
CA GLY A 62 -7.20 13.54 -2.53
C GLY A 62 -7.10 13.23 -4.03
N LYS A 63 -5.96 13.48 -4.67
CA LYS A 63 -5.75 13.16 -6.09
C LYS A 63 -5.61 11.65 -6.27
N THR A 64 -6.38 11.07 -7.16
CA THR A 64 -6.26 9.65 -7.50
C THR A 64 -5.04 9.41 -8.38
N PHE A 65 -4.31 8.32 -8.12
CA PHE A 65 -3.19 7.86 -8.94
C PHE A 65 -3.24 6.33 -9.13
N LYS A 66 -2.55 5.82 -10.15
CA LYS A 66 -2.40 4.39 -10.39
C LYS A 66 -1.18 3.87 -9.62
N MET A 67 -1.41 3.05 -8.60
CA MET A 67 -0.36 2.40 -7.84
C MET A 67 0.08 1.11 -8.53
N PHE A 68 1.36 1.01 -8.86
CA PHE A 68 1.94 -0.16 -9.52
C PHE A 68 2.23 -1.27 -8.53
N LYS A 69 1.81 -2.50 -8.86
CA LYS A 69 2.19 -3.74 -8.17
C LYS A 69 2.48 -4.85 -9.18
N LEU A 70 3.25 -5.86 -8.79
CA LEU A 70 3.22 -7.12 -9.52
C LEU A 70 1.88 -7.80 -9.28
N ARG A 71 1.35 -8.44 -10.29
CA ARG A 71 0.13 -9.22 -10.15
C ARG A 71 0.40 -10.48 -9.32
N SER A 72 -0.32 -10.61 -8.24
CA SER A 72 -0.26 -11.74 -7.29
C SER A 72 -1.53 -12.57 -7.24
N MET A 73 -2.57 -12.16 -7.98
CA MET A 73 -3.85 -12.86 -8.08
C MET A 73 -4.10 -13.34 -9.51
N LYS A 74 -4.97 -14.33 -9.67
CA LYS A 74 -5.46 -14.82 -10.96
C LYS A 74 -6.09 -13.69 -11.77
N VAL A 75 -6.10 -13.81 -13.09
CA VAL A 75 -6.82 -12.88 -13.96
C VAL A 75 -8.32 -12.95 -13.64
N ASN A 76 -8.99 -11.80 -13.64
CA ASN A 76 -10.43 -11.67 -13.33
C ASN A 76 -10.82 -12.25 -11.97
N ALA A 77 -9.93 -12.19 -10.98
CA ALA A 77 -10.23 -12.60 -9.61
C ALA A 77 -11.40 -11.77 -9.04
N PRO A 78 -12.41 -12.40 -8.42
CA PRO A 78 -13.56 -11.69 -7.83
C PRO A 78 -13.13 -10.72 -6.73
N ASP A 79 -13.90 -9.65 -6.50
CA ASP A 79 -13.68 -8.75 -5.37
C ASP A 79 -14.30 -9.34 -4.10
N ILE A 80 -13.45 -9.98 -3.27
CA ILE A 80 -13.87 -10.57 -1.99
C ILE A 80 -13.58 -9.56 -0.88
N ARG A 81 -14.59 -9.28 -0.06
CA ARG A 81 -14.57 -8.33 1.04
C ARG A 81 -14.88 -8.99 2.36
N LEU A 82 -14.38 -8.42 3.45
CA LEU A 82 -14.77 -8.72 4.81
C LEU A 82 -16.00 -7.89 5.21
N GLU A 83 -16.67 -8.28 6.30
CA GLU A 83 -17.87 -7.58 6.80
C GLU A 83 -17.64 -6.09 7.05
N ASP A 84 -16.42 -5.69 7.43
CA ASP A 84 -16.04 -4.28 7.61
C ASP A 84 -15.77 -3.53 6.28
N GLY A 85 -16.03 -4.18 5.13
CA GLY A 85 -15.82 -3.63 3.79
C GLY A 85 -14.37 -3.62 3.33
N SER A 86 -13.41 -4.08 4.14
CA SER A 86 -12.01 -4.19 3.73
C SER A 86 -11.81 -5.35 2.76
N THR A 87 -10.77 -5.28 1.93
CA THR A 87 -10.43 -6.37 1.01
C THR A 87 -9.98 -7.61 1.78
N TYR A 88 -10.53 -8.77 1.44
CA TYR A 88 -10.07 -10.05 1.97
C TYR A 88 -8.58 -10.29 1.69
N ASN A 89 -7.84 -10.73 2.69
CA ASN A 89 -6.40 -11.02 2.58
C ASN A 89 -5.95 -12.14 3.53
N GLY A 90 -6.77 -13.19 3.67
CA GLY A 90 -6.43 -14.38 4.43
C GLY A 90 -5.29 -15.20 3.79
N ASP A 91 -4.74 -16.14 4.57
CA ASP A 91 -3.68 -17.05 4.10
C ASP A 91 -4.18 -18.03 3.03
N ASP A 92 -5.45 -18.34 3.05
CA ASP A 92 -6.17 -19.26 2.18
C ASP A 92 -6.83 -18.60 0.97
N ASP A 93 -6.53 -17.33 0.69
CA ASP A 93 -7.15 -16.57 -0.41
C ASP A 93 -7.05 -17.33 -1.76
N PRO A 94 -8.17 -17.87 -2.30
CA PRO A 94 -8.16 -18.73 -3.49
C PRO A 94 -7.80 -17.97 -4.77
N ARG A 95 -7.81 -16.65 -4.72
CA ARG A 95 -7.46 -15.77 -5.83
C ARG A 95 -5.95 -15.70 -6.04
N VAL A 96 -5.17 -15.97 -4.99
CA VAL A 96 -3.71 -15.77 -4.99
C VAL A 96 -3.03 -16.92 -5.74
N THR A 97 -2.17 -16.58 -6.71
CA THR A 97 -1.39 -17.56 -7.46
C THR A 97 -0.24 -18.14 -6.61
N LYS A 98 0.41 -19.22 -7.06
CA LYS A 98 1.56 -19.79 -6.35
C LYS A 98 2.71 -18.79 -6.21
N PHE A 99 3.07 -18.13 -7.30
CA PHE A 99 4.05 -17.04 -7.28
C PHE A 99 3.54 -15.87 -6.41
N GLY A 100 2.26 -15.55 -6.48
CA GLY A 100 1.61 -14.50 -5.70
C GLY A 100 1.77 -14.71 -4.19
N LYS A 101 1.66 -15.93 -3.68
CA LYS A 101 1.91 -16.25 -2.26
C LYS A 101 3.34 -15.91 -1.86
N PHE A 102 4.32 -16.32 -2.66
CA PHE A 102 5.73 -15.97 -2.44
C PHE A 102 5.93 -14.45 -2.49
N ALA A 103 5.42 -13.78 -3.54
CA ALA A 103 5.59 -12.35 -3.74
C ALA A 103 5.02 -11.52 -2.58
N ARG A 104 3.82 -11.86 -2.08
CA ARG A 104 3.21 -11.21 -0.91
C ARG A 104 3.97 -11.46 0.38
N LYS A 105 4.43 -12.69 0.62
CA LYS A 105 5.22 -13.04 1.81
C LYS A 105 6.52 -12.24 1.89
N THR A 106 7.17 -12.03 0.74
CA THR A 106 8.43 -11.29 0.61
C THR A 106 8.25 -9.81 0.32
N SER A 107 7.01 -9.35 0.08
CA SER A 107 6.67 -7.99 -0.36
C SER A 107 7.29 -7.58 -1.72
N ILE A 108 7.75 -8.54 -2.52
CA ILE A 108 8.29 -8.29 -3.88
C ILE A 108 7.21 -7.70 -4.79
N ASP A 109 5.94 -8.05 -4.57
CA ASP A 109 4.81 -7.51 -5.33
C ASP A 109 4.67 -5.98 -5.22
N GLU A 110 5.23 -5.37 -4.19
CA GLU A 110 5.17 -3.92 -3.96
C GLU A 110 6.37 -3.16 -4.55
N LEU A 111 7.43 -3.83 -5.00
CA LEU A 111 8.63 -3.19 -5.56
C LEU A 111 8.33 -2.23 -6.73
N PRO A 112 7.37 -2.50 -7.65
CA PRO A 112 7.06 -1.55 -8.71
C PRO A 112 6.56 -0.18 -8.25
N GLN A 113 6.17 -0.02 -6.96
CA GLN A 113 5.80 1.29 -6.39
C GLN A 113 6.97 2.28 -6.41
N ILE A 114 8.21 1.82 -6.62
CA ILE A 114 9.36 2.70 -6.82
C ILE A 114 9.15 3.65 -8.01
N ILE A 115 8.41 3.23 -9.03
CA ILE A 115 8.01 4.07 -10.16
C ILE A 115 7.09 5.20 -9.68
N ASN A 116 6.16 4.91 -8.76
CA ASN A 116 5.29 5.93 -8.18
C ASN A 116 6.07 6.91 -7.30
N ILE A 117 7.09 6.42 -6.57
CA ILE A 117 7.97 7.29 -5.79
C ILE A 117 8.75 8.23 -6.71
N PHE A 118 9.38 7.69 -7.75
CA PHE A 118 10.14 8.49 -8.72
C PHE A 118 9.26 9.56 -9.37
N LYS A 119 8.05 9.22 -9.82
CA LYS A 119 7.06 10.15 -10.37
C LYS A 119 6.57 11.20 -9.36
N GLY A 120 6.63 10.92 -8.05
CA GLY A 120 6.15 11.80 -6.97
C GLY A 120 4.70 11.59 -6.57
N ASP A 121 4.08 10.50 -7.01
CA ASP A 121 2.77 10.07 -6.53
C ASP A 121 2.87 9.55 -5.10
N MET A 122 3.98 8.87 -4.77
CA MET A 122 4.29 8.26 -3.48
C MET A 122 5.63 8.75 -2.91
N THR A 123 5.93 8.30 -1.70
CA THR A 123 7.19 8.46 -0.97
C THR A 123 7.59 7.10 -0.37
N PHE A 124 8.85 6.91 0.06
CA PHE A 124 9.21 5.69 0.80
C PHE A 124 8.44 5.58 2.12
N ILE A 125 8.32 6.68 2.88
CA ILE A 125 7.73 6.69 4.22
C ILE A 125 6.53 7.63 4.27
N GLY A 126 5.37 7.08 4.58
CA GLY A 126 4.11 7.81 4.67
C GLY A 126 2.93 6.90 4.99
N PRO A 127 1.74 7.43 5.21
CA PRO A 127 0.51 6.65 5.34
C PRO A 127 0.28 5.77 4.11
N ARG A 128 -0.18 4.53 4.32
CA ARG A 128 -0.50 3.65 3.18
C ARG A 128 -1.69 4.20 2.39
N PRO A 129 -1.60 4.28 1.05
CA PRO A 129 -2.67 4.86 0.25
C PRO A 129 -3.94 4.02 0.31
N ASP A 130 -5.06 4.68 0.59
CA ASP A 130 -6.38 4.04 0.61
C ASP A 130 -7.04 4.06 -0.78
N THR A 131 -8.13 3.31 -0.93
CA THR A 131 -8.97 3.37 -2.13
C THR A 131 -9.68 4.72 -2.23
N PRO A 132 -10.09 5.17 -3.43
CA PRO A 132 -10.89 6.39 -3.56
C PRO A 132 -12.19 6.34 -2.72
N ILE A 133 -12.85 5.18 -2.68
CA ILE A 133 -14.06 4.96 -1.87
C ILE A 133 -13.73 5.08 -0.37
N GLY A 134 -12.68 4.38 0.11
CA GLY A 134 -12.27 4.43 1.51
C GLY A 134 -11.92 5.85 1.96
N SER A 135 -11.13 6.57 1.16
CA SER A 135 -10.75 7.95 1.50
C SER A 135 -11.90 8.97 1.38
N ALA A 136 -12.93 8.67 0.59
CA ALA A 136 -14.13 9.50 0.52
C ALA A 136 -14.93 9.48 1.85
N ALA A 137 -14.83 8.38 2.60
CA ALA A 137 -15.47 8.20 3.90
C ALA A 137 -14.69 8.83 5.06
N TYR A 138 -13.52 9.43 4.83
CA TYR A 138 -12.70 10.06 5.87
C TYR A 138 -13.43 11.22 6.53
N THR A 139 -13.44 11.24 7.85
CA THR A 139 -13.86 12.39 8.66
C THR A 139 -12.92 13.58 8.42
N ASP A 140 -13.30 14.76 8.88
CA ASP A 140 -12.47 15.96 8.71
C ASP A 140 -11.13 15.84 9.45
N GLU A 141 -11.09 15.12 10.58
CA GLU A 141 -9.83 14.81 11.27
C GLU A 141 -8.95 13.85 10.46
N GLU A 142 -9.52 12.82 9.87
CA GLU A 142 -8.79 11.82 9.07
C GLU A 142 -8.25 12.40 7.77
N LYS A 143 -8.88 13.41 7.19
CA LYS A 143 -8.41 14.13 6.00
C LYS A 143 -7.01 14.74 6.15
N ILE A 144 -6.49 14.90 7.39
CA ILE A 144 -5.12 15.35 7.62
C ILE A 144 -4.10 14.38 6.95
N ILE A 145 -4.44 13.09 6.85
CA ILE A 145 -3.62 12.06 6.20
C ILE A 145 -3.33 12.43 4.74
N LEU A 146 -4.28 13.05 4.07
CA LEU A 146 -4.15 13.48 2.67
C LEU A 146 -3.21 14.69 2.46
N ARG A 147 -2.67 15.29 3.53
CA ARG A 147 -1.75 16.44 3.43
C ARG A 147 -0.30 16.02 3.12
N VAL A 148 -0.01 14.72 3.17
CA VAL A 148 1.30 14.12 2.82
C VAL A 148 1.18 13.21 1.62
N ARG A 149 2.31 12.86 0.99
CA ARG A 149 2.33 11.76 0.00
C ARG A 149 2.14 10.44 0.71
N PRO A 150 1.37 9.51 0.13
CA PRO A 150 1.29 8.15 0.65
C PRO A 150 2.63 7.44 0.53
N GLY A 151 2.91 6.52 1.47
CA GLY A 151 4.15 5.76 1.55
C GLY A 151 4.03 4.31 1.11
N VAL A 152 5.17 3.71 0.73
CA VAL A 152 5.31 2.25 0.60
C VAL A 152 5.32 1.63 1.99
N THR A 153 6.05 2.23 2.92
CA THR A 153 5.96 1.95 4.36
C THR A 153 5.54 3.19 5.14
N GLY A 154 5.14 3.02 6.39
CA GLY A 154 4.74 4.09 7.28
C GLY A 154 4.61 3.60 8.72
N TYR A 155 4.21 4.48 9.63
CA TYR A 155 4.17 4.15 11.04
C TYR A 155 3.25 2.96 11.35
N ASN A 156 2.03 2.95 10.80
CA ASN A 156 1.13 1.81 10.99
C ASN A 156 1.70 0.51 10.43
N GLN A 157 2.27 0.53 9.21
CA GLN A 157 2.86 -0.67 8.60
C GLN A 157 4.07 -1.18 9.40
N ALA A 158 4.87 -0.28 9.96
CA ALA A 158 6.04 -0.63 10.76
C ALA A 158 5.67 -1.26 12.11
N VAL A 159 4.54 -0.85 12.71
CA VAL A 159 4.06 -1.38 14.01
C VAL A 159 3.18 -2.62 13.81
N ASN A 160 2.18 -2.53 12.97
CA ASN A 160 1.06 -3.48 12.91
C ASN A 160 0.98 -4.25 11.59
N ARG A 161 1.69 -3.77 10.53
CA ARG A 161 1.56 -4.30 9.17
C ARG A 161 0.08 -4.33 8.73
N ASN A 162 -0.52 -5.52 8.58
CA ASN A 162 -1.91 -5.71 8.15
C ASN A 162 -2.85 -6.21 9.27
N SER A 163 -2.38 -6.29 10.53
CA SER A 163 -3.10 -6.97 11.62
C SER A 163 -4.17 -6.15 12.33
N VAL A 164 -4.35 -4.88 12.00
CA VAL A 164 -5.26 -3.99 12.72
C VAL A 164 -6.43 -3.52 11.88
N LEU A 165 -7.53 -3.20 12.57
CA LEU A 165 -8.73 -2.62 11.99
C LEU A 165 -8.46 -1.25 11.36
N THR A 166 -9.29 -0.87 10.38
CA THR A 166 -9.18 0.40 9.66
C THR A 166 -9.12 1.62 10.58
N LYS A 167 -9.90 1.65 11.66
CA LYS A 167 -9.90 2.77 12.60
C LYS A 167 -8.56 2.96 13.35
N GLU A 168 -7.93 1.86 13.74
CA GLU A 168 -6.62 1.91 14.41
C GLU A 168 -5.52 2.31 13.44
N LYS A 169 -5.55 1.77 12.21
CA LYS A 169 -4.68 2.20 11.12
C LYS A 169 -4.75 3.71 10.93
N LEU A 170 -5.95 4.28 10.83
CA LEU A 170 -6.14 5.72 10.63
C LEU A 170 -5.59 6.56 11.80
N LYS A 171 -5.76 6.11 13.05
CA LYS A 171 -5.16 6.76 14.22
C LYS A 171 -3.63 6.81 14.13
N ASN A 172 -2.99 5.71 13.74
CA ASN A 172 -1.54 5.65 13.56
C ASN A 172 -1.07 6.55 12.42
N ASP A 173 -1.82 6.61 11.33
CA ASP A 173 -1.52 7.47 10.18
C ASP A 173 -1.69 8.97 10.53
N ILE A 174 -2.71 9.33 11.32
CA ILE A 174 -2.89 10.68 11.88
C ILE A 174 -1.72 11.03 12.81
N TYR A 175 -1.34 10.11 13.70
CA TYR A 175 -0.20 10.30 14.60
C TYR A 175 1.07 10.62 13.82
N TYR A 176 1.37 9.83 12.76
CA TYR A 176 2.50 10.10 11.89
C TYR A 176 2.47 11.51 11.30
N VAL A 177 1.34 11.95 10.75
CA VAL A 177 1.21 13.27 10.12
C VAL A 177 1.35 14.41 11.13
N LYS A 178 0.92 14.21 12.37
CA LYS A 178 1.07 15.19 13.45
C LYS A 178 2.51 15.30 13.98
N HIS A 179 3.36 14.24 13.79
CA HIS A 179 4.73 14.16 14.33
C HIS A 179 5.81 14.06 13.25
N LEU A 180 5.59 14.66 12.09
CA LEU A 180 6.54 14.62 10.95
C LEU A 180 7.92 15.12 11.35
N SER A 181 8.92 14.26 11.24
CA SER A 181 10.34 14.63 11.38
C SER A 181 11.22 13.61 10.64
N LEU A 182 12.42 14.04 10.23
CA LEU A 182 13.40 13.13 9.59
C LEU A 182 13.80 12.00 10.54
N TRP A 183 13.91 12.29 11.84
CA TRP A 183 14.25 11.28 12.84
C TRP A 183 13.14 10.22 12.97
N PHE A 184 11.89 10.64 12.93
CA PHE A 184 10.77 9.71 12.96
C PHE A 184 10.72 8.85 11.69
N ASP A 185 11.00 9.42 10.52
CA ASP A 185 11.12 8.65 9.27
C ASP A 185 12.22 7.60 9.37
N ILE A 186 13.41 7.95 9.88
CA ILE A 186 14.52 7.00 10.11
C ILE A 186 14.08 5.87 11.06
N LYS A 187 13.43 6.20 12.17
CA LYS A 187 12.91 5.21 13.11
C LYS A 187 11.93 4.24 12.42
N ILE A 188 11.04 4.75 11.57
CA ILE A 188 10.09 3.92 10.82
C ILE A 188 10.82 2.97 9.87
N ILE A 189 11.90 3.38 9.21
CA ILE A 189 12.72 2.49 8.36
C ILE A 189 13.24 1.31 9.18
N PHE A 190 13.88 1.56 10.32
CA PHE A 190 14.40 0.49 11.18
C PHE A 190 13.29 -0.44 11.67
N MET A 191 12.17 0.10 12.13
CA MET A 191 11.01 -0.69 12.55
C MET A 191 10.48 -1.55 11.39
N THR A 192 10.40 -1.00 10.18
CA THR A 192 9.94 -1.73 9.00
C THR A 192 10.86 -2.90 8.67
N ILE A 193 12.18 -2.68 8.70
CA ILE A 193 13.16 -3.75 8.46
C ILE A 193 12.95 -4.90 9.44
N ILE A 194 12.82 -4.61 10.73
CA ILE A 194 12.59 -5.62 11.78
C ILE A 194 11.29 -6.38 11.54
N THR A 195 10.21 -5.66 11.21
CA THR A 195 8.88 -6.25 10.99
C THR A 195 8.84 -7.13 9.74
N VAL A 196 9.50 -6.69 8.65
CA VAL A 196 9.56 -7.45 7.39
C VAL A 196 10.44 -8.69 7.55
N LEU A 197 11.62 -8.58 8.15
CA LEU A 197 12.52 -9.72 8.40
C LEU A 197 11.90 -10.73 9.37
N GLY A 198 11.12 -10.26 10.34
CA GLY A 198 10.40 -11.13 11.28
C GLY A 198 9.19 -11.85 10.67
N HIS A 199 8.83 -11.58 9.42
CA HIS A 199 7.64 -12.12 8.72
C HIS A 199 6.34 -12.03 9.54
N LYS A 200 6.25 -11.06 10.47
CA LYS A 200 5.09 -10.88 11.35
C LYS A 200 3.94 -10.21 10.60
N ASN A 201 2.71 -10.60 10.93
CA ASN A 201 1.48 -9.89 10.52
C ASN A 201 1.35 -9.65 9.00
N VAL A 202 1.76 -10.60 8.16
CA VAL A 202 1.65 -10.48 6.68
C VAL A 202 0.20 -10.41 6.26
N ASN A 203 -0.63 -11.28 6.83
CA ASN A 203 -2.05 -11.37 6.60
C ASN A 203 -2.81 -11.00 7.88
N ARG A 204 -4.08 -10.67 7.73
CA ARG A 204 -4.97 -10.37 8.83
C ARG A 204 -5.45 -11.68 9.46
N ALA A 205 -5.18 -11.88 10.75
CA ALA A 205 -5.44 -13.15 11.44
C ALA A 205 -6.94 -13.51 11.55
N ASP A 206 -7.81 -12.49 11.56
CA ASP A 206 -9.28 -12.64 11.61
C ASP A 206 -9.95 -12.72 10.22
N ALA A 207 -9.15 -12.64 9.13
CA ALA A 207 -9.67 -12.80 7.77
C ALA A 207 -9.78 -14.30 7.44
N THR A 208 -10.98 -14.83 7.57
CA THR A 208 -11.34 -16.20 7.18
C THR A 208 -12.35 -16.17 6.03
N THR A 209 -12.49 -17.28 5.29
CA THR A 209 -13.51 -17.40 4.25
C THR A 209 -14.91 -17.29 4.81
N ASP A 210 -15.12 -17.65 6.08
CA ASP A 210 -16.43 -17.64 6.74
C ASP A 210 -16.97 -16.23 7.01
N ASN A 211 -16.09 -15.22 7.11
CA ASN A 211 -16.46 -13.81 7.31
C ASN A 211 -16.23 -12.94 6.06
N ALA A 212 -16.16 -13.57 4.90
CA ALA A 212 -15.94 -12.90 3.63
C ALA A 212 -17.14 -13.08 2.69
N TYR A 213 -17.37 -12.09 1.84
CA TYR A 213 -18.41 -12.13 0.80
C TYR A 213 -17.82 -11.64 -0.53
N VAL A 214 -18.43 -12.09 -1.63
CA VAL A 214 -18.10 -11.62 -2.97
C VAL A 214 -18.90 -10.36 -3.26
N LEU A 215 -18.21 -9.31 -3.72
CA LEU A 215 -18.87 -8.09 -4.19
C LEU A 215 -19.05 -8.20 -5.71
N ASN A 216 -20.29 -8.15 -6.16
CA ASN A 216 -20.63 -8.14 -7.58
C ASN A 216 -20.34 -6.78 -8.22
N GLU A 217 -20.32 -6.71 -9.56
CA GLU A 217 -20.10 -5.47 -10.30
C GLU A 217 -21.17 -4.40 -10.02
N ASP A 218 -22.38 -4.79 -9.68
CA ASP A 218 -23.49 -3.91 -9.27
C ASP A 218 -23.42 -3.43 -7.82
N GLY A 219 -22.42 -3.90 -7.05
CA GLY A 219 -22.23 -3.59 -5.63
C GLY A 219 -23.09 -4.44 -4.67
N SER A 220 -23.81 -5.45 -5.16
CA SER A 220 -24.52 -6.41 -4.32
C SER A 220 -23.56 -7.43 -3.69
N LYS A 221 -23.96 -8.00 -2.54
CA LYS A 221 -23.21 -9.07 -1.88
C LYS A 221 -23.75 -10.43 -2.32
N THR A 222 -22.84 -11.36 -2.62
CA THR A 222 -23.17 -12.78 -2.78
C THR A 222 -22.54 -13.56 -1.63
N GLU A 223 -23.32 -14.43 -0.98
CA GLU A 223 -22.84 -15.38 0.03
C GLU A 223 -22.02 -16.51 -0.60
#